data_9561a49e2e40c90abcc3a81990df8303
#
_entry.id   9561a49e2e40c90abcc3a81990df8303
#
_cell.length_a   1.000
_cell.length_b   1.000
_cell.length_c   1.000
_cell.angle_alpha   90.00
_cell.angle_beta   90.00
_cell.angle_gamma   90.00
#
_symmetry.space_group_name_H-M   'P 1'
#
loop_
_entity.id
_entity.type
_entity.pdbx_description
1 polymer ?
#
loop_
_entity_poly.entity_id
_entity_poly.type
_entity_poly.pdbx_seq_one_letter_code
_entity_poly.pdbx_strand_id
1 'polypeptide(L)'
;MVDSFCAYSTRFVLIGKSAELSLRYTTPFVTLSPMNNNTRYNQAKKATIVSAAINTLLGFMKIIVGFLGHSQALVADGVHSFSDLLSDALVLFAAKAGNKSPDADHPYGHRRIETLGSIIIALLLITVGLALIGNTIRLIWHHEHLPMPNLSVLLIAIVSVGANEWLYRYMLKIANTIQSSLLRSNAWHNRGDAFTSVLVFMSVLGQLLGIPYLDAIGAILISLVIINMGGRMAWQGIRELIDTAVNPEELKKMDATIRKVSGVVDVHQLRTRFLGGNIYVDVHVLVDPMISVSEGHYISDQVFLALQQQHPNVTDITVHVDPEDDEVAQPSIYLPDRSAIMQWLDTNCADLPGYREHMGIRLHYFNGKILLDLTIPKKIKHHDKLQHTYDEVITKHTNIAKVFLYFR
;
A
#
# COMPACT_ATOMS: atom_id res chain seq x y z
N MET A 1 -30.99 -1.40 -26.38
CA MET A 1 -31.97 -2.39 -26.84
C MET A 1 -31.25 -3.72 -26.76
N VAL A 2 -31.55 -4.64 -25.95
CA VAL A 2 -32.72 -5.22 -25.34
C VAL A 2 -32.27 -5.87 -24.02
N ASP A 3 -33.10 -5.67 -23.02
CA ASP A 3 -33.08 -6.25 -21.68
C ASP A 3 -33.13 -7.79 -21.70
N SER A 4 -32.47 -8.39 -20.70
CA SER A 4 -32.89 -9.68 -20.16
C SER A 4 -32.78 -9.65 -18.62
N PHE A 5 -33.87 -9.28 -18.01
CA PHE A 5 -34.18 -9.55 -16.60
C PHE A 5 -34.28 -11.05 -16.40
N CYS A 6 -33.48 -11.61 -15.53
CA CYS A 6 -33.65 -12.94 -15.01
C CYS A 6 -34.39 -12.88 -13.68
N ALA A 7 -35.65 -13.33 -13.70
CA ALA A 7 -36.56 -13.33 -12.57
C ALA A 7 -36.11 -14.37 -11.52
N TYR A 8 -35.97 -13.92 -10.26
CA TYR A 8 -35.76 -14.79 -9.11
C TYR A 8 -37.12 -15.40 -8.68
N SER A 9 -37.26 -16.70 -8.84
CA SER A 9 -38.36 -17.49 -8.26
C SER A 9 -37.92 -18.08 -6.92
N THR A 10 -38.45 -17.55 -5.83
CA THR A 10 -38.27 -18.09 -4.48
C THR A 10 -39.34 -19.15 -4.24
N ARG A 11 -38.96 -20.44 -4.14
CA ARG A 11 -39.84 -21.49 -3.61
C ARG A 11 -39.60 -21.70 -2.11
N PHE A 12 -40.60 -21.42 -1.32
CA PHE A 12 -40.66 -21.77 0.09
C PHE A 12 -41.09 -23.23 0.24
N VAL A 13 -40.32 -24.04 0.93
CA VAL A 13 -40.75 -25.37 1.43
C VAL A 13 -40.82 -25.29 2.94
N LEU A 14 -42.05 -25.37 3.47
CA LEU A 14 -42.36 -25.50 4.90
C LEU A 14 -42.31 -26.98 5.30
N ILE A 15 -41.36 -27.39 6.12
CA ILE A 15 -41.36 -28.66 6.82
C ILE A 15 -41.54 -28.36 8.31
N GLY A 16 -42.65 -28.83 8.86
CA GLY A 16 -43.09 -28.48 10.18
C GLY A 16 -42.49 -29.29 11.33
N LYS A 17 -42.55 -28.64 12.45
CA LYS A 17 -42.49 -28.97 13.87
C LYS A 17 -41.15 -28.86 14.58
N SER A 18 -41.21 -27.93 15.53
CA SER A 18 -40.35 -27.61 16.67
C SER A 18 -39.08 -26.77 16.41
N ALA A 19 -39.23 -25.49 16.73
CA ALA A 19 -38.29 -24.58 17.36
C ALA A 19 -36.78 -24.71 16.98
N GLU A 20 -36.43 -24.17 15.82
CA GLU A 20 -35.19 -23.41 15.58
C GLU A 20 -35.20 -23.00 14.10
N LEU A 21 -35.49 -21.73 13.83
CA LEU A 21 -35.44 -21.19 12.48
C LEU A 21 -33.95 -20.97 12.08
N SER A 22 -33.28 -21.98 11.55
CA SER A 22 -32.03 -21.77 10.83
C SER A 22 -32.36 -21.53 9.37
N LEU A 23 -32.29 -20.27 8.93
CA LEU A 23 -32.34 -19.88 7.52
C LEU A 23 -31.09 -20.43 6.80
N ARG A 24 -31.21 -21.60 6.19
CA ARG A 24 -30.21 -22.08 5.20
C ARG A 24 -30.56 -21.46 3.84
N TYR A 25 -29.78 -20.47 3.42
CA TYR A 25 -29.79 -20.05 2.04
C TYR A 25 -29.09 -21.12 1.18
N THR A 26 -29.84 -21.94 0.48
CA THR A 26 -29.34 -22.79 -0.59
C THR A 26 -29.44 -22.02 -1.91
N THR A 27 -28.53 -21.14 -2.18
CA THR A 27 -28.22 -20.78 -3.56
C THR A 27 -27.47 -21.96 -4.20
N PRO A 28 -27.77 -22.37 -5.43
CA PRO A 28 -26.89 -23.29 -6.12
C PRO A 28 -25.61 -22.52 -6.48
N PHE A 29 -24.66 -22.50 -5.55
CA PHE A 29 -23.29 -22.23 -5.91
C PHE A 29 -22.89 -23.33 -6.90
N VAL A 30 -22.73 -22.97 -8.17
CA VAL A 30 -21.91 -23.77 -9.08
C VAL A 30 -20.50 -23.73 -8.46
N THR A 31 -20.22 -24.69 -7.61
CA THR A 31 -18.88 -24.95 -7.11
C THR A 31 -18.07 -25.44 -8.30
N LEU A 32 -17.50 -24.50 -9.05
CA LEU A 32 -16.26 -24.81 -9.75
C LEU A 32 -15.32 -25.28 -8.65
N SER A 33 -15.03 -26.59 -8.65
CA SER A 33 -14.09 -27.20 -7.71
C SER A 33 -12.84 -26.33 -7.67
N PRO A 34 -12.38 -25.87 -6.49
CA PRO A 34 -11.22 -24.99 -6.41
C PRO A 34 -10.05 -25.74 -7.03
N MET A 35 -9.53 -25.20 -8.13
CA MET A 35 -8.32 -25.75 -8.76
C MET A 35 -7.25 -25.84 -7.67
N ASN A 36 -6.59 -26.99 -7.57
CA ASN A 36 -5.51 -27.22 -6.62
C ASN A 36 -4.48 -26.08 -6.74
N ASN A 37 -4.13 -25.44 -5.61
CA ASN A 37 -3.22 -24.30 -5.55
C ASN A 37 -1.91 -24.56 -6.30
N ASN A 38 -1.39 -25.78 -6.28
CA ASN A 38 -0.21 -26.18 -7.04
C ASN A 38 -0.44 -26.14 -8.56
N THR A 39 -1.61 -26.52 -9.04
CA THR A 39 -1.95 -26.46 -10.48
C THR A 39 -2.08 -25.01 -10.94
N ARG A 40 -2.71 -24.17 -10.13
CA ARG A 40 -2.86 -22.72 -10.37
C ARG A 40 -1.50 -22.03 -10.46
N TYR A 41 -0.61 -22.29 -9.50
CA TYR A 41 0.76 -21.77 -9.47
C TYR A 41 1.56 -22.22 -10.69
N ASN A 42 1.53 -23.50 -11.04
CA ASN A 42 2.27 -24.05 -12.17
C ASN A 42 1.81 -23.47 -13.52
N GLN A 43 0.51 -23.25 -13.71
CA GLN A 43 -0.03 -22.61 -14.92
C GLN A 43 0.41 -21.14 -15.01
N ALA A 44 0.35 -20.38 -13.91
CA ALA A 44 0.81 -19.00 -13.85
C ALA A 44 2.32 -18.92 -14.17
N LYS A 45 3.14 -19.72 -13.49
CA LYS A 45 4.59 -19.80 -13.70
C LYS A 45 4.95 -20.12 -15.15
N LYS A 46 4.30 -21.12 -15.74
CA LYS A 46 4.53 -21.49 -17.14
C LYS A 46 4.20 -20.35 -18.11
N ALA A 47 3.06 -19.68 -17.90
CA ALA A 47 2.64 -18.56 -18.74
C ALA A 47 3.64 -17.40 -18.67
N THR A 48 4.09 -17.05 -17.47
CA THR A 48 5.08 -15.97 -17.24
C THR A 48 6.43 -16.31 -17.89
N ILE A 49 6.93 -17.55 -17.75
CA ILE A 49 8.20 -17.97 -18.37
C ILE A 49 8.11 -17.91 -19.89
N VAL A 50 7.00 -18.39 -20.48
CA VAL A 50 6.80 -18.34 -21.93
C VAL A 50 6.77 -16.89 -22.44
N SER A 51 6.05 -16.00 -21.74
CA SER A 51 6.01 -14.58 -22.09
C SER A 51 7.40 -13.93 -22.00
N ALA A 52 8.11 -14.14 -20.91
CA ALA A 52 9.46 -13.60 -20.71
C ALA A 52 10.44 -14.10 -21.80
N ALA A 53 10.42 -15.38 -22.14
CA ALA A 53 11.31 -15.93 -23.16
C ALA A 53 11.02 -15.35 -24.56
N ILE A 54 9.75 -15.21 -24.92
CA ILE A 54 9.36 -14.64 -26.24
C ILE A 54 9.70 -13.16 -26.28
N ASN A 55 9.37 -12.38 -25.24
CA ASN A 55 9.67 -10.96 -25.19
C ASN A 55 11.18 -10.69 -25.19
N THR A 56 11.97 -11.52 -24.52
CA THR A 56 13.45 -11.45 -24.58
C THR A 56 13.94 -11.68 -26.01
N LEU A 57 13.49 -12.73 -26.64
CA LEU A 57 13.89 -13.05 -28.02
C LEU A 57 13.49 -11.94 -29.00
N LEU A 58 12.25 -11.45 -28.90
CA LEU A 58 11.76 -10.34 -29.73
C LEU A 58 12.55 -9.06 -29.50
N GLY A 59 12.85 -8.70 -28.24
CA GLY A 59 13.65 -7.51 -27.90
C GLY A 59 15.02 -7.54 -28.55
N PHE A 60 15.74 -8.65 -28.45
CA PHE A 60 17.04 -8.83 -29.12
C PHE A 60 16.92 -8.77 -30.62
N MET A 61 15.95 -9.47 -31.22
CA MET A 61 15.74 -9.45 -32.66
C MET A 61 15.40 -8.06 -33.19
N LYS A 62 14.56 -7.30 -32.50
CA LYS A 62 14.20 -5.93 -32.86
C LYS A 62 15.43 -5.02 -32.86
N ILE A 63 16.30 -5.08 -31.82
CA ILE A 63 17.50 -4.27 -31.75
C ILE A 63 18.48 -4.62 -32.85
N ILE A 64 18.80 -5.92 -33.02
CA ILE A 64 19.78 -6.38 -33.99
C ILE A 64 19.30 -6.07 -35.43
N VAL A 65 18.07 -6.48 -35.77
CA VAL A 65 17.54 -6.26 -37.12
C VAL A 65 17.24 -4.79 -37.38
N GLY A 66 16.80 -4.04 -36.37
CA GLY A 66 16.61 -2.58 -36.48
C GLY A 66 17.92 -1.85 -36.78
N PHE A 67 18.99 -2.21 -36.08
CA PHE A 67 20.33 -1.64 -36.33
C PHE A 67 20.88 -2.02 -37.71
N LEU A 68 20.89 -3.30 -38.07
CA LEU A 68 21.39 -3.78 -39.36
C LEU A 68 20.48 -3.38 -40.53
N GLY A 69 19.20 -3.22 -40.29
CA GLY A 69 18.19 -2.86 -41.27
C GLY A 69 17.93 -1.35 -41.37
N HIS A 70 18.68 -0.54 -40.65
CA HIS A 70 18.63 0.94 -40.65
C HIS A 70 17.26 1.52 -40.27
N SER A 71 16.52 0.89 -39.35
CA SER A 71 15.25 1.42 -38.82
C SER A 71 15.41 1.93 -37.41
N GLN A 72 15.24 3.24 -37.23
CA GLN A 72 15.28 3.87 -35.91
C GLN A 72 14.06 3.49 -35.07
N ALA A 73 12.90 3.33 -35.71
CA ALA A 73 11.66 2.93 -35.04
C ALA A 73 11.75 1.51 -34.47
N LEU A 74 12.33 0.55 -35.24
CA LEU A 74 12.48 -0.82 -34.75
C LEU A 74 13.51 -0.91 -33.62
N VAL A 75 14.59 -0.13 -33.67
CA VAL A 75 15.58 -0.02 -32.58
C VAL A 75 14.89 0.52 -31.33
N ALA A 76 14.10 1.59 -31.43
CA ALA A 76 13.38 2.19 -30.32
C ALA A 76 12.38 1.19 -29.71
N ASP A 77 11.62 0.45 -30.52
CA ASP A 77 10.70 -0.60 -30.05
C ASP A 77 11.45 -1.78 -29.38
N GLY A 78 12.64 -2.13 -29.88
CA GLY A 78 13.53 -3.11 -29.25
C GLY A 78 14.02 -2.66 -27.88
N VAL A 79 14.43 -1.39 -27.77
CA VAL A 79 14.82 -0.77 -26.48
C VAL A 79 13.65 -0.73 -25.52
N HIS A 80 12.44 -0.41 -25.97
CA HIS A 80 11.22 -0.49 -25.17
C HIS A 80 11.01 -1.89 -24.60
N SER A 81 11.00 -2.91 -25.46
CA SER A 81 10.85 -4.31 -25.02
C SER A 81 11.96 -4.77 -24.05
N PHE A 82 13.19 -4.28 -24.24
CA PHE A 82 14.31 -4.56 -23.33
C PHE A 82 14.14 -3.86 -21.97
N SER A 83 13.54 -2.68 -21.98
CA SER A 83 13.22 -1.90 -20.76
C SER A 83 12.21 -2.63 -19.87
N ASP A 84 11.23 -3.28 -20.46
CA ASP A 84 10.25 -4.07 -19.72
C ASP A 84 10.90 -5.29 -19.05
N LEU A 85 11.80 -5.96 -19.76
CA LEU A 85 12.60 -7.06 -19.20
C LEU A 85 13.49 -6.60 -18.04
N LEU A 86 14.10 -5.43 -18.17
CA LEU A 86 14.94 -4.87 -17.12
C LEU A 86 14.11 -4.53 -15.88
N SER A 87 12.91 -3.99 -16.09
CA SER A 87 11.94 -3.71 -15.00
C SER A 87 11.50 -5.00 -14.30
N ASP A 88 11.17 -6.05 -15.06
CA ASP A 88 10.80 -7.36 -14.50
C ASP A 88 11.95 -7.99 -13.71
N ALA A 89 13.19 -7.93 -14.25
CA ALA A 89 14.39 -8.42 -13.56
C ALA A 89 14.65 -7.64 -12.26
N LEU A 90 14.44 -6.33 -12.28
CA LEU A 90 14.56 -5.51 -11.07
C LEU A 90 13.54 -5.92 -10.01
N VAL A 91 12.27 -6.11 -10.39
CA VAL A 91 11.22 -6.55 -9.45
C VAL A 91 11.63 -7.86 -8.79
N LEU A 92 12.19 -8.82 -9.55
CA LEU A 92 12.68 -10.09 -8.99
C LEU A 92 13.89 -9.89 -8.06
N PHE A 93 14.84 -9.05 -8.45
CA PHE A 93 16.03 -8.74 -7.64
C PHE A 93 15.62 -8.00 -6.36
N ALA A 94 14.78 -7.01 -6.50
CA ALA A 94 14.28 -6.18 -5.41
C ALA A 94 13.43 -6.98 -4.42
N ALA A 95 12.55 -7.86 -4.91
CA ALA A 95 11.81 -8.79 -4.05
C ALA A 95 12.76 -9.68 -3.22
N LYS A 96 13.90 -10.09 -3.80
CA LYS A 96 14.92 -10.86 -3.07
C LYS A 96 15.70 -10.00 -2.08
N ALA A 97 16.13 -8.82 -2.47
CA ALA A 97 16.92 -7.90 -1.63
C ALA A 97 16.05 -7.24 -0.55
N GLY A 98 14.82 -6.82 -0.89
CA GLY A 98 13.86 -6.19 0.02
C GLY A 98 13.28 -7.13 1.07
N ASN A 99 13.27 -8.47 0.80
CA ASN A 99 12.84 -9.48 1.77
C ASN A 99 13.88 -9.79 2.85
N LYS A 100 15.06 -9.15 2.82
CA LYS A 100 16.01 -9.26 3.92
C LYS A 100 15.38 -8.66 5.18
N SER A 101 15.37 -9.47 6.25
CA SER A 101 14.84 -9.06 7.55
C SER A 101 15.52 -7.78 8.07
N PRO A 102 14.86 -7.00 8.92
CA PRO A 102 15.49 -5.91 9.65
C PRO A 102 16.78 -6.36 10.31
N ASP A 103 17.82 -5.53 10.28
CA ASP A 103 19.10 -5.72 10.96
C ASP A 103 19.46 -4.47 11.78
N ALA A 104 20.61 -4.48 12.45
CA ALA A 104 21.02 -3.40 13.33
C ALA A 104 21.19 -2.05 12.59
N ASP A 105 21.64 -2.10 11.33
CA ASP A 105 21.85 -0.90 10.51
C ASP A 105 20.56 -0.43 9.81
N HIS A 106 19.61 -1.35 9.60
CA HIS A 106 18.34 -1.09 8.92
C HIS A 106 17.16 -1.66 9.73
N PRO A 107 16.75 -0.99 10.83
CA PRO A 107 15.69 -1.47 11.72
C PRO A 107 14.32 -1.61 11.04
N TYR A 108 14.04 -0.84 9.99
CA TYR A 108 12.81 -0.93 9.17
C TYR A 108 12.93 -1.89 7.98
N GLY A 109 14.06 -2.62 7.86
CA GLY A 109 14.35 -3.52 6.75
C GLY A 109 14.89 -2.82 5.50
N HIS A 110 15.01 -3.58 4.41
CA HIS A 110 15.75 -3.17 3.21
C HIS A 110 14.85 -2.79 2.02
N ARG A 111 13.55 -2.65 2.22
CA ARG A 111 12.57 -2.46 1.14
C ARG A 111 12.80 -1.19 0.30
N ARG A 112 13.38 -0.13 0.85
CA ARG A 112 13.73 1.10 0.09
C ARG A 112 14.78 0.87 -1.00
N ILE A 113 15.52 -0.24 -0.97
CA ILE A 113 16.44 -0.64 -2.05
C ILE A 113 15.67 -0.88 -3.35
N GLU A 114 14.45 -1.42 -3.24
CA GLU A 114 13.56 -1.61 -4.39
C GLU A 114 13.19 -0.28 -5.04
N THR A 115 12.77 0.68 -4.24
CA THR A 115 12.41 2.01 -4.70
C THR A 115 13.58 2.74 -5.36
N LEU A 116 14.78 2.66 -4.76
CA LEU A 116 16.00 3.24 -5.35
C LEU A 116 16.36 2.56 -6.67
N GLY A 117 16.27 1.23 -6.75
CA GLY A 117 16.50 0.49 -7.98
C GLY A 117 15.52 0.91 -9.09
N SER A 118 14.25 1.07 -8.76
CA SER A 118 13.22 1.54 -9.69
C SER A 118 13.53 2.94 -10.24
N ILE A 119 14.00 3.85 -9.38
CA ILE A 119 14.39 5.22 -9.81
C ILE A 119 15.61 5.17 -10.74
N ILE A 120 16.62 4.35 -10.44
CA ILE A 120 17.80 4.21 -11.29
C ILE A 120 17.42 3.73 -12.68
N ILE A 121 16.57 2.72 -12.79
CA ILE A 121 16.08 2.24 -14.09
C ILE A 121 15.25 3.32 -14.78
N ALA A 122 14.38 4.01 -14.07
CA ALA A 122 13.59 5.09 -14.62
C ALA A 122 14.47 6.20 -15.25
N LEU A 123 15.53 6.60 -14.57
CA LEU A 123 16.50 7.58 -15.08
C LEU A 123 17.25 7.06 -16.32
N LEU A 124 17.63 5.79 -16.32
CA LEU A 124 18.27 5.14 -17.47
C LEU A 124 17.31 5.15 -18.68
N LEU A 125 16.03 4.80 -18.50
CA LEU A 125 15.02 4.83 -19.55
C LEU A 125 14.84 6.23 -20.14
N ILE A 126 14.72 7.24 -19.29
CA ILE A 126 14.61 8.64 -19.72
C ILE A 126 15.84 9.04 -20.54
N THR A 127 17.04 8.71 -20.05
CA THR A 127 18.30 9.05 -20.73
C THR A 127 18.38 8.40 -22.10
N VAL A 128 18.05 7.10 -22.20
CA VAL A 128 18.03 6.36 -23.48
C VAL A 128 16.97 6.92 -24.42
N GLY A 129 15.77 7.21 -23.93
CA GLY A 129 14.71 7.81 -24.75
C GLY A 129 15.12 9.19 -25.29
N LEU A 130 15.73 10.03 -24.47
CA LEU A 130 16.27 11.34 -24.89
C LEU A 130 17.40 11.20 -25.91
N ALA A 131 18.30 10.22 -25.72
CA ALA A 131 19.39 9.95 -26.67
C ALA A 131 18.85 9.49 -28.03
N LEU A 132 17.82 8.63 -28.05
CA LEU A 132 17.16 8.21 -29.30
C LEU A 132 16.51 9.39 -30.03
N ILE A 133 15.78 10.27 -29.30
CA ILE A 133 15.19 11.48 -29.89
C ILE A 133 16.28 12.40 -30.42
N GLY A 134 17.32 12.68 -29.61
CA GLY A 134 18.40 13.55 -29.99
C GLY A 134 19.14 13.06 -31.25
N ASN A 135 19.44 11.76 -31.34
CA ASN A 135 20.03 11.15 -32.51
C ASN A 135 19.12 11.29 -33.75
N THR A 136 17.84 10.99 -33.59
CA THR A 136 16.85 11.06 -34.66
C THR A 136 16.67 12.51 -35.18
N ILE A 137 16.58 13.49 -34.29
CA ILE A 137 16.48 14.91 -34.65
C ILE A 137 17.74 15.37 -35.38
N ARG A 138 18.92 14.95 -34.91
CA ARG A 138 20.19 15.26 -35.58
C ARG A 138 20.21 14.74 -37.00
N LEU A 139 19.80 13.51 -37.26
CA LEU A 139 19.74 12.92 -38.60
C LEU A 139 18.79 13.70 -39.53
N ILE A 140 17.62 14.11 -39.03
CA ILE A 140 16.65 14.93 -39.78
C ILE A 140 17.24 16.33 -40.08
N TRP A 141 17.86 16.96 -39.07
CA TRP A 141 18.39 18.33 -39.22
C TRP A 141 19.52 18.46 -40.22
N HIS A 142 20.42 17.48 -40.22
CA HIS A 142 21.55 17.46 -41.17
C HIS A 142 21.19 17.02 -42.57
N HIS A 143 19.89 16.79 -42.86
CA HIS A 143 19.40 16.25 -44.14
C HIS A 143 20.19 15.02 -44.60
N GLU A 144 20.71 14.24 -43.65
CA GLU A 144 21.37 12.99 -43.99
C GLU A 144 20.39 12.11 -44.73
N HIS A 145 20.82 11.54 -45.86
CA HIS A 145 20.03 10.55 -46.55
C HIS A 145 19.85 9.35 -45.61
N LEU A 146 18.72 9.30 -44.91
CA LEU A 146 18.38 8.14 -44.11
C LEU A 146 18.34 6.93 -45.06
N PRO A 147 19.18 5.91 -44.80
CA PRO A 147 19.11 4.70 -45.63
C PRO A 147 17.70 4.11 -45.53
N MET A 148 17.21 3.61 -46.68
CA MET A 148 15.91 2.93 -46.71
C MET A 148 15.94 1.72 -45.81
N PRO A 149 14.95 1.52 -44.93
CA PRO A 149 14.86 0.32 -44.12
C PRO A 149 14.81 -0.93 -44.98
N ASN A 150 15.53 -1.99 -44.58
CA ASN A 150 15.50 -3.26 -45.26
C ASN A 150 14.16 -3.99 -45.04
N LEU A 151 13.74 -4.83 -46.02
CA LEU A 151 12.54 -5.63 -45.86
C LEU A 151 12.56 -6.55 -44.63
N SER A 152 13.74 -6.92 -44.14
CA SER A 152 13.89 -7.68 -42.88
C SER A 152 13.27 -6.97 -41.69
N VAL A 153 13.32 -5.62 -41.65
CA VAL A 153 12.71 -4.80 -40.58
C VAL A 153 11.19 -4.97 -40.61
N LEU A 154 10.58 -4.91 -41.81
CA LEU A 154 9.13 -5.10 -41.93
C LEU A 154 8.71 -6.53 -41.52
N LEU A 155 9.50 -7.52 -41.84
CA LEU A 155 9.24 -8.93 -41.45
C LEU A 155 9.27 -9.03 -39.89
N ILE A 156 10.27 -8.47 -39.23
CA ILE A 156 10.35 -8.52 -37.75
C ILE A 156 9.23 -7.72 -37.10
N ALA A 157 8.83 -6.57 -37.67
CA ALA A 157 7.68 -5.83 -37.18
C ALA A 157 6.39 -6.66 -37.26
N ILE A 158 6.12 -7.34 -38.36
CA ILE A 158 4.95 -8.22 -38.50
C ILE A 158 5.02 -9.40 -37.50
N VAL A 159 6.18 -10.05 -37.39
CA VAL A 159 6.38 -11.14 -36.42
C VAL A 159 6.15 -10.65 -34.99
N SER A 160 6.61 -9.45 -34.65
CA SER A 160 6.41 -8.85 -33.32
C SER A 160 4.93 -8.60 -33.04
N VAL A 161 4.18 -8.02 -33.96
CA VAL A 161 2.73 -7.82 -33.84
C VAL A 161 2.02 -9.18 -33.60
N GLY A 162 2.33 -10.17 -34.43
CA GLY A 162 1.73 -11.52 -34.33
C GLY A 162 2.06 -12.21 -33.01
N ALA A 163 3.32 -12.14 -32.58
CA ALA A 163 3.78 -12.75 -31.32
C ALA A 163 3.16 -12.08 -30.09
N ASN A 164 3.13 -10.76 -30.03
CA ASN A 164 2.54 -10.01 -28.93
C ASN A 164 1.02 -10.20 -28.84
N GLU A 165 0.30 -10.22 -29.96
CA GLU A 165 -1.14 -10.52 -29.97
C GLU A 165 -1.40 -11.99 -29.57
N TRP A 166 -0.55 -12.93 -29.99
CA TRP A 166 -0.63 -14.31 -29.53
C TRP A 166 -0.38 -14.44 -28.03
N LEU A 167 0.65 -13.78 -27.50
CA LEU A 167 0.93 -13.72 -26.06
C LEU A 167 -0.24 -13.14 -25.27
N TYR A 168 -0.82 -12.04 -25.74
CA TYR A 168 -2.03 -11.47 -25.16
C TYR A 168 -3.14 -12.50 -25.01
N ARG A 169 -3.49 -13.18 -26.10
CA ARG A 169 -4.58 -14.18 -26.10
C ARG A 169 -4.25 -15.39 -25.24
N TYR A 170 -3.01 -15.88 -25.31
CA TYR A 170 -2.52 -16.99 -24.50
C TYR A 170 -2.60 -16.68 -23.00
N MET A 171 -2.05 -15.55 -22.58
CA MET A 171 -2.06 -15.14 -21.18
C MET A 171 -3.45 -14.81 -20.67
N LEU A 172 -4.29 -14.14 -21.48
CA LEU A 172 -5.67 -13.83 -21.11
C LEU A 172 -6.51 -15.10 -20.89
N LYS A 173 -6.32 -16.13 -21.72
CA LYS A 173 -6.97 -17.43 -21.55
C LYS A 173 -6.60 -18.08 -20.22
N ILE A 174 -5.32 -18.11 -19.88
CA ILE A 174 -4.84 -18.66 -18.61
C ILE A 174 -5.33 -17.81 -17.43
N ALA A 175 -5.21 -16.47 -17.52
CA ALA A 175 -5.66 -15.55 -16.49
C ALA A 175 -7.14 -15.74 -16.15
N ASN A 176 -7.99 -15.95 -17.15
CA ASN A 176 -9.42 -16.22 -16.95
C ASN A 176 -9.67 -17.61 -16.34
N THR A 177 -8.87 -18.61 -16.70
CA THR A 177 -8.99 -19.97 -16.15
C THR A 177 -8.63 -20.02 -14.66
N ILE A 178 -7.54 -19.33 -14.26
CA ILE A 178 -7.06 -19.33 -12.87
C ILE A 178 -7.56 -18.13 -12.07
N GLN A 179 -8.39 -17.25 -12.66
CA GLN A 179 -8.92 -16.04 -12.05
C GLN A 179 -7.81 -15.12 -11.46
N SER A 180 -6.72 -14.93 -12.23
CA SER A 180 -5.58 -14.10 -11.83
C SER A 180 -5.68 -12.70 -12.43
N SER A 181 -5.84 -11.69 -11.59
CA SER A 181 -5.80 -10.27 -11.99
C SER A 181 -4.42 -9.85 -12.49
N LEU A 182 -3.36 -10.38 -11.87
CA LEU A 182 -1.96 -10.12 -12.26
C LEU A 182 -1.67 -10.58 -13.69
N LEU A 183 -2.02 -11.85 -14.01
CA LEU A 183 -1.84 -12.36 -15.39
C LEU A 183 -2.70 -11.61 -16.40
N ARG A 184 -3.89 -11.17 -16.00
CA ARG A 184 -4.75 -10.35 -16.86
C ARG A 184 -4.12 -8.99 -17.17
N SER A 185 -3.54 -8.34 -16.17
CA SER A 185 -2.80 -7.09 -16.37
C SER A 185 -1.62 -7.27 -17.32
N ASN A 186 -0.83 -8.33 -17.12
CA ASN A 186 0.31 -8.66 -17.98
C ASN A 186 -0.12 -9.00 -19.43
N ALA A 187 -1.27 -9.67 -19.60
CA ALA A 187 -1.83 -9.87 -20.94
C ALA A 187 -2.12 -8.52 -21.64
N TRP A 188 -2.76 -7.57 -20.95
CA TRP A 188 -3.03 -6.25 -21.52
C TRP A 188 -1.75 -5.45 -21.84
N HIS A 189 -0.67 -5.64 -21.04
CA HIS A 189 0.64 -5.07 -21.36
C HIS A 189 1.16 -5.59 -22.70
N ASN A 190 1.20 -6.91 -22.92
CA ASN A 190 1.59 -7.49 -24.21
C ASN A 190 0.75 -6.97 -25.39
N ARG A 191 -0.52 -6.64 -25.15
CA ARG A 191 -1.34 -6.01 -26.19
C ARG A 191 -0.91 -4.55 -26.46
N GLY A 192 -0.47 -3.84 -25.44
CA GLY A 192 0.17 -2.52 -25.61
C GLY A 192 1.39 -2.61 -26.51
N ASP A 193 2.26 -3.63 -26.31
CA ASP A 193 3.45 -3.87 -27.11
C ASP A 193 3.11 -4.27 -28.56
N ALA A 194 1.99 -4.94 -28.76
CA ALA A 194 1.49 -5.17 -30.12
C ALA A 194 1.14 -3.85 -30.83
N PHE A 195 0.56 -2.87 -30.13
CA PHE A 195 0.26 -1.56 -30.73
C PHE A 195 1.52 -0.75 -31.06
N THR A 196 2.56 -0.79 -30.20
CA THR A 196 3.84 -0.14 -30.52
C THR A 196 4.48 -0.78 -31.73
N SER A 197 4.47 -2.10 -31.84
CA SER A 197 4.98 -2.82 -33.01
C SER A 197 4.17 -2.55 -34.29
N VAL A 198 2.83 -2.30 -34.20
CA VAL A 198 2.02 -1.81 -35.33
C VAL A 198 2.48 -0.41 -35.76
N LEU A 199 2.78 0.48 -34.81
CA LEU A 199 3.31 1.81 -35.13
C LEU A 199 4.64 1.70 -35.88
N VAL A 200 5.55 0.82 -35.44
CA VAL A 200 6.80 0.54 -36.17
C VAL A 200 6.52 0.04 -37.58
N PHE A 201 5.65 -0.95 -37.70
CA PHE A 201 5.27 -1.49 -39.02
C PHE A 201 4.78 -0.40 -39.97
N MET A 202 3.86 0.45 -39.51
CA MET A 202 3.31 1.53 -40.32
C MET A 202 4.35 2.59 -40.71
N SER A 203 5.25 2.94 -39.78
CA SER A 203 6.30 3.93 -40.05
C SER A 203 7.33 3.41 -41.04
N VAL A 204 7.75 2.16 -40.92
CA VAL A 204 8.70 1.52 -41.86
C VAL A 204 8.03 1.32 -43.24
N LEU A 205 6.80 0.82 -43.27
CA LEU A 205 6.05 0.65 -44.52
C LEU A 205 5.88 1.97 -45.28
N GLY A 206 5.50 3.04 -44.55
CA GLY A 206 5.33 4.37 -45.14
C GLY A 206 6.64 4.92 -45.71
N GLN A 207 7.77 4.69 -45.05
CA GLN A 207 9.07 5.10 -45.56
C GLN A 207 9.46 4.29 -46.82
N LEU A 208 9.18 2.98 -46.86
CA LEU A 208 9.38 2.16 -48.05
C LEU A 208 8.49 2.59 -49.22
N LEU A 209 7.30 3.14 -48.96
CA LEU A 209 6.39 3.70 -49.96
C LEU A 209 6.77 5.13 -50.40
N GLY A 210 7.90 5.66 -49.93
CA GLY A 210 8.46 6.93 -50.38
C GLY A 210 8.07 8.14 -49.53
N ILE A 211 7.46 7.97 -48.34
CA ILE A 211 7.22 9.07 -47.39
C ILE A 211 8.51 9.26 -46.57
N PRO A 212 9.26 10.36 -46.78
CA PRO A 212 10.54 10.54 -46.14
C PRO A 212 10.36 10.74 -44.61
N TYR A 213 11.35 10.27 -43.85
CA TYR A 213 11.46 10.44 -42.40
C TYR A 213 10.35 9.77 -41.57
N LEU A 214 9.49 8.93 -42.15
CA LEU A 214 8.37 8.37 -41.39
C LEU A 214 8.85 7.37 -40.34
N ASP A 215 9.89 6.59 -40.59
CA ASP A 215 10.57 5.74 -39.59
C ASP A 215 11.17 6.58 -38.44
N ALA A 216 11.80 7.70 -38.77
CA ALA A 216 12.33 8.61 -37.79
C ALA A 216 11.23 9.22 -36.87
N ILE A 217 10.09 9.58 -37.46
CA ILE A 217 8.92 10.05 -36.68
C ILE A 217 8.39 8.92 -35.77
N GLY A 218 8.30 7.69 -36.27
CA GLY A 218 7.95 6.53 -35.49
C GLY A 218 8.89 6.32 -34.30
N ALA A 219 10.20 6.46 -34.53
CA ALA A 219 11.21 6.37 -33.49
C ALA A 219 11.02 7.44 -32.39
N ILE A 220 10.71 8.68 -32.75
CA ILE A 220 10.43 9.76 -31.79
C ILE A 220 9.19 9.44 -30.96
N LEU A 221 8.11 8.98 -31.59
CA LEU A 221 6.86 8.62 -30.87
C LEU A 221 7.09 7.49 -29.88
N ILE A 222 7.83 6.43 -30.25
CA ILE A 222 8.16 5.34 -29.34
C ILE A 222 9.06 5.82 -28.21
N SER A 223 10.07 6.65 -28.52
CA SER A 223 10.96 7.22 -27.52
C SER A 223 10.21 8.08 -26.49
N LEU A 224 9.18 8.82 -26.92
CA LEU A 224 8.30 9.57 -26.00
C LEU A 224 7.50 8.62 -25.07
N VAL A 225 7.08 7.45 -25.56
CA VAL A 225 6.44 6.43 -24.73
C VAL A 225 7.43 5.92 -23.66
N ILE A 226 8.68 5.64 -24.04
CA ILE A 226 9.74 5.20 -23.11
C ILE A 226 10.00 6.28 -22.03
N ILE A 227 10.14 7.54 -22.44
CA ILE A 227 10.36 8.66 -21.51
C ILE A 227 9.19 8.83 -20.55
N ASN A 228 7.94 8.72 -21.05
CA ASN A 228 6.75 8.81 -20.22
C ASN A 228 6.68 7.64 -19.21
N MET A 229 7.06 6.43 -19.62
CA MET A 229 7.12 5.27 -18.72
C MET A 229 8.18 5.48 -17.63
N GLY A 230 9.40 5.86 -18.02
CA GLY A 230 10.48 6.21 -17.08
C GLY A 230 10.06 7.35 -16.13
N GLY A 231 9.42 8.39 -16.66
CA GLY A 231 8.90 9.51 -15.86
C GLY A 231 7.88 9.08 -14.80
N ARG A 232 6.94 8.20 -15.15
CA ARG A 232 5.98 7.65 -14.20
C ARG A 232 6.65 6.80 -13.12
N MET A 233 7.61 5.93 -13.50
CA MET A 233 8.36 5.12 -12.54
C MET A 233 9.18 6.00 -11.59
N ALA A 234 9.88 7.00 -12.10
CA ALA A 234 10.64 7.96 -11.29
C ALA A 234 9.73 8.70 -10.31
N TRP A 235 8.58 9.18 -10.80
CA TRP A 235 7.61 9.89 -9.97
C TRP A 235 7.03 9.03 -8.86
N GLN A 236 6.69 7.76 -9.15
CA GLN A 236 6.23 6.81 -8.14
C GLN A 236 7.29 6.55 -7.08
N GLY A 237 8.54 6.30 -7.51
CA GLY A 237 9.65 6.11 -6.59
C GLY A 237 9.93 7.33 -5.71
N ILE A 238 9.90 8.54 -6.29
CA ILE A 238 10.07 9.79 -5.53
C ILE A 238 8.94 9.95 -4.50
N ARG A 239 7.69 9.75 -4.90
CA ARG A 239 6.55 9.81 -3.98
C ARG A 239 6.68 8.84 -2.82
N GLU A 240 7.20 7.66 -3.06
CA GLU A 240 7.44 6.67 -2.00
C GLU A 240 8.58 7.13 -1.08
N LEU A 241 9.68 7.70 -1.61
CA LEU A 241 10.80 8.20 -0.80
C LEU A 241 10.43 9.39 0.08
N ILE A 242 9.48 10.24 -0.35
CA ILE A 242 8.98 11.38 0.41
C ILE A 242 7.74 11.03 1.26
N ASP A 243 7.54 9.76 1.54
CA ASP A 243 6.49 9.25 2.42
C ASP A 243 5.07 9.71 2.04
N THR A 244 4.75 9.67 0.73
CA THR A 244 3.40 10.02 0.26
C THR A 244 2.37 9.06 0.84
N ALA A 245 1.29 9.62 1.39
CA ALA A 245 0.16 8.87 1.94
C ALA A 245 -0.58 8.04 0.87
N VAL A 246 -1.36 7.06 1.34
CA VAL A 246 -2.33 6.33 0.52
C VAL A 246 -3.38 7.30 -0.06
N ASN A 247 -4.15 6.83 -1.03
CA ASN A 247 -5.22 7.67 -1.58
C ASN A 247 -6.28 8.00 -0.51
N PRO A 248 -6.97 9.15 -0.64
CA PRO A 248 -7.93 9.61 0.38
C PRO A 248 -9.10 8.65 0.64
N GLU A 249 -9.50 7.84 -0.34
CA GLU A 249 -10.58 6.87 -0.17
C GLU A 249 -10.13 5.69 0.72
N GLU A 250 -8.90 5.22 0.53
CA GLU A 250 -8.31 4.16 1.34
C GLU A 250 -8.06 4.64 2.77
N LEU A 251 -7.58 5.88 2.93
CA LEU A 251 -7.39 6.51 4.23
C LEU A 251 -8.72 6.58 5.01
N LYS A 252 -9.81 7.00 4.35
CA LYS A 252 -11.16 7.02 4.95
C LYS A 252 -11.65 5.64 5.37
N LYS A 253 -11.34 4.59 4.61
CA LYS A 253 -11.70 3.21 4.96
C LYS A 253 -10.93 2.74 6.19
N MET A 254 -9.64 3.07 6.28
CA MET A 254 -8.81 2.76 7.45
C MET A 254 -9.33 3.49 8.69
N ASP A 255 -9.61 4.79 8.61
CA ASP A 255 -10.21 5.57 9.69
C ASP A 255 -11.54 4.93 10.16
N ALA A 256 -12.43 4.62 9.23
CA ALA A 256 -13.70 3.99 9.55
C ALA A 256 -13.55 2.57 10.16
N THR A 257 -12.48 1.84 9.84
CA THR A 257 -12.16 0.56 10.44
C THR A 257 -11.73 0.73 11.89
N ILE A 258 -10.86 1.70 12.18
CA ILE A 258 -10.33 1.98 13.52
C ILE A 258 -11.45 2.45 14.45
N ARG A 259 -12.29 3.38 14.00
CA ARG A 259 -13.43 3.92 14.78
C ARG A 259 -14.47 2.89 15.18
N LYS A 260 -14.52 1.73 14.52
CA LYS A 260 -15.43 0.62 14.88
C LYS A 260 -14.90 -0.27 15.99
N VAL A 261 -13.64 -0.13 16.36
CA VAL A 261 -13.05 -0.94 17.42
C VAL A 261 -13.61 -0.49 18.77
N SER A 262 -14.07 -1.45 19.58
CA SER A 262 -14.60 -1.16 20.90
C SER A 262 -13.53 -0.56 21.81
N GLY A 263 -13.87 0.53 22.51
CA GLY A 263 -12.95 1.27 23.37
C GLY A 263 -12.27 2.45 22.68
N VAL A 264 -12.33 2.55 21.37
CA VAL A 264 -11.89 3.74 20.62
C VAL A 264 -12.95 4.83 20.74
N VAL A 265 -12.56 5.98 21.27
CA VAL A 265 -13.41 7.18 21.42
C VAL A 265 -13.33 8.04 20.16
N ASP A 266 -12.10 8.29 19.70
CA ASP A 266 -11.84 9.05 18.50
C ASP A 266 -10.50 8.62 17.86
N VAL A 267 -10.24 9.11 16.64
CA VAL A 267 -9.01 8.85 15.88
C VAL A 267 -8.49 10.18 15.38
N HIS A 268 -7.22 10.48 15.67
CA HIS A 268 -6.53 11.64 15.15
C HIS A 268 -5.15 11.26 14.62
N GLN A 269 -4.52 12.14 13.83
CA GLN A 269 -3.17 11.97 13.27
C GLN A 269 -2.96 10.62 12.53
N LEU A 270 -3.99 10.12 11.82
CA LEU A 270 -3.82 8.94 10.98
C LEU A 270 -2.89 9.25 9.81
N ARG A 271 -1.68 8.71 9.86
CA ARG A 271 -0.63 8.88 8.86
C ARG A 271 -0.33 7.55 8.21
N THR A 272 -0.08 7.60 6.92
CA THR A 272 0.28 6.40 6.14
C THR A 272 1.43 6.72 5.21
N ARG A 273 2.23 5.71 4.88
CA ARG A 273 3.30 5.81 3.88
C ARG A 273 3.48 4.48 3.16
N PHE A 274 4.01 4.53 1.95
CA PHE A 274 4.41 3.35 1.21
C PHE A 274 5.88 3.01 1.48
N LEU A 275 6.17 1.70 1.56
CA LEU A 275 7.52 1.17 1.65
C LEU A 275 7.59 -0.18 0.93
N GLY A 276 8.22 -0.24 -0.26
CA GLY A 276 8.30 -1.45 -1.08
C GLY A 276 6.93 -2.04 -1.42
N GLY A 277 5.98 -1.18 -1.84
CA GLY A 277 4.62 -1.59 -2.20
C GLY A 277 3.71 -1.95 -1.03
N ASN A 278 4.18 -1.90 0.22
CA ASN A 278 3.39 -2.12 1.42
C ASN A 278 3.05 -0.80 2.10
N ILE A 279 1.97 -0.82 2.88
CA ILE A 279 1.48 0.34 3.62
C ILE A 279 1.93 0.23 5.08
N TYR A 280 2.50 1.32 5.59
CA TYR A 280 2.83 1.55 6.99
C TYR A 280 1.85 2.57 7.53
N VAL A 281 1.34 2.31 8.73
CA VAL A 281 0.31 3.13 9.38
C VAL A 281 0.80 3.57 10.74
N ASP A 282 0.76 4.89 10.98
CA ASP A 282 0.94 5.48 12.30
C ASP A 282 -0.38 6.18 12.65
N VAL A 283 -0.96 5.84 13.80
CA VAL A 283 -2.26 6.37 14.21
C VAL A 283 -2.30 6.64 15.70
N HIS A 284 -2.93 7.74 16.07
CA HIS A 284 -3.28 8.10 17.44
C HIS A 284 -4.75 7.75 17.70
N VAL A 285 -4.98 7.00 18.75
CA VAL A 285 -6.31 6.51 19.15
C VAL A 285 -6.65 7.07 20.51
N LEU A 286 -7.70 7.87 20.54
CA LEU A 286 -8.24 8.42 21.79
C LEU A 286 -9.04 7.35 22.52
N VAL A 287 -8.75 7.18 23.80
CA VAL A 287 -9.45 6.26 24.70
C VAL A 287 -9.94 6.98 25.96
N ASP A 288 -10.77 6.34 26.78
CA ASP A 288 -11.16 6.89 28.06
C ASP A 288 -9.93 7.07 28.98
N PRO A 289 -9.65 8.27 29.50
CA PRO A 289 -8.48 8.56 30.33
C PRO A 289 -8.42 7.78 31.65
N MET A 290 -9.55 7.18 32.06
CA MET A 290 -9.65 6.43 33.33
C MET A 290 -9.40 4.94 33.18
N ILE A 291 -9.18 4.41 31.96
CA ILE A 291 -8.86 3.00 31.76
C ILE A 291 -7.43 2.69 32.22
N SER A 292 -7.13 1.42 32.40
CA SER A 292 -5.77 0.99 32.71
C SER A 292 -4.88 0.98 31.48
N VAL A 293 -3.55 1.12 31.67
CA VAL A 293 -2.58 0.98 30.59
C VAL A 293 -2.72 -0.37 29.87
N SER A 294 -3.04 -1.46 30.60
CA SER A 294 -3.25 -2.78 30.00
C SER A 294 -4.51 -2.84 29.14
N GLU A 295 -5.55 -2.10 29.48
CA GLU A 295 -6.77 -2.00 28.67
C GLU A 295 -6.51 -1.15 27.41
N GLY A 296 -5.80 -0.05 27.53
CA GLY A 296 -5.37 0.76 26.39
C GLY A 296 -4.49 -0.04 25.44
N HIS A 297 -3.57 -0.84 25.95
CA HIS A 297 -2.77 -1.76 25.12
C HIS A 297 -3.63 -2.81 24.39
N TYR A 298 -4.61 -3.38 25.08
CA TYR A 298 -5.55 -4.31 24.45
C TYR A 298 -6.34 -3.65 23.31
N ILE A 299 -6.81 -2.42 23.50
CA ILE A 299 -7.48 -1.64 22.43
C ILE A 299 -6.55 -1.43 21.25
N SER A 300 -5.28 -1.08 21.49
CA SER A 300 -4.24 -0.96 20.45
C SER A 300 -4.09 -2.26 19.65
N ASP A 301 -4.04 -3.42 20.32
CA ASP A 301 -3.96 -4.74 19.66
C ASP A 301 -5.21 -5.02 18.82
N GLN A 302 -6.40 -4.63 19.27
CA GLN A 302 -7.63 -4.79 18.48
C GLN A 302 -7.64 -3.90 17.24
N VAL A 303 -7.14 -2.67 17.34
CA VAL A 303 -6.97 -1.77 16.19
C VAL A 303 -5.98 -2.38 15.18
N PHE A 304 -4.85 -2.88 15.65
CA PHE A 304 -3.87 -3.58 14.81
C PHE A 304 -4.50 -4.75 14.05
N LEU A 305 -5.21 -5.63 14.75
CA LEU A 305 -5.87 -6.80 14.16
C LEU A 305 -6.95 -6.40 13.15
N ALA A 306 -7.76 -5.39 13.45
CA ALA A 306 -8.83 -4.92 12.57
C ALA A 306 -8.27 -4.37 11.25
N LEU A 307 -7.20 -3.55 11.32
CA LEU A 307 -6.53 -3.03 10.14
C LEU A 307 -5.89 -4.14 9.31
N GLN A 308 -5.16 -5.06 9.95
CA GLN A 308 -4.50 -6.16 9.25
C GLN A 308 -5.49 -7.10 8.52
N GLN A 309 -6.66 -7.34 9.12
CA GLN A 309 -7.70 -8.20 8.52
C GLN A 309 -8.41 -7.55 7.35
N GLN A 310 -8.69 -6.24 7.43
CA GLN A 310 -9.47 -5.52 6.42
C GLN A 310 -8.60 -4.91 5.32
N HIS A 311 -7.31 -4.69 5.58
CA HIS A 311 -6.34 -4.06 4.67
C HIS A 311 -5.10 -4.96 4.49
N PRO A 312 -5.15 -5.99 3.63
CA PRO A 312 -4.07 -6.98 3.49
C PRO A 312 -2.70 -6.41 3.08
N ASN A 313 -2.68 -5.20 2.50
CA ASN A 313 -1.44 -4.51 2.09
C ASN A 313 -0.78 -3.74 3.25
N VAL A 314 -1.43 -3.65 4.41
CA VAL A 314 -0.86 -3.03 5.60
C VAL A 314 0.04 -4.03 6.29
N THR A 315 1.31 -3.67 6.45
CA THR A 315 2.35 -4.58 6.96
C THR A 315 2.78 -4.20 8.37
N ASP A 316 2.85 -2.91 8.65
CA ASP A 316 3.29 -2.40 9.95
C ASP A 316 2.33 -1.31 10.43
N ILE A 317 1.99 -1.36 11.70
CA ILE A 317 0.99 -0.48 12.31
C ILE A 317 1.51 -0.06 13.68
N THR A 318 1.75 1.22 13.85
CA THR A 318 2.04 1.83 15.14
C THR A 318 0.78 2.51 15.66
N VAL A 319 0.25 2.02 16.77
CA VAL A 319 -0.90 2.61 17.43
C VAL A 319 -0.44 3.33 18.69
N HIS A 320 -0.53 4.64 18.70
CA HIS A 320 -0.37 5.45 19.90
C HIS A 320 -1.71 5.57 20.60
N VAL A 321 -1.74 5.29 21.91
CA VAL A 321 -2.96 5.33 22.69
C VAL A 321 -2.93 6.60 23.55
N ASP A 322 -3.87 7.50 23.31
CA ASP A 322 -3.93 8.80 23.96
C ASP A 322 -5.12 8.89 24.91
N PRO A 323 -4.91 9.39 26.14
CA PRO A 323 -5.99 9.68 27.08
C PRO A 323 -6.72 10.99 26.73
N GLU A 324 -6.12 11.84 25.91
CA GLU A 324 -6.63 13.15 25.50
C GLU A 324 -6.17 13.50 24.08
N ASP A 325 -6.91 14.38 23.42
CA ASP A 325 -6.51 14.87 22.09
C ASP A 325 -5.44 15.97 22.24
N ASP A 326 -4.22 15.64 21.90
CA ASP A 326 -3.04 16.52 22.01
C ASP A 326 -3.15 17.83 21.19
N GLU A 327 -4.05 17.90 20.21
CA GLU A 327 -4.27 19.10 19.40
C GLU A 327 -5.17 20.13 20.10
N VAL A 328 -5.99 19.68 21.05
CA VAL A 328 -7.02 20.52 21.70
C VAL A 328 -6.81 20.63 23.20
N ALA A 329 -6.29 19.59 23.85
CA ALA A 329 -6.11 19.52 25.29
C ALA A 329 -5.00 20.48 25.78
N GLN A 330 -5.12 20.93 27.04
CA GLN A 330 -4.02 21.65 27.68
C GLN A 330 -2.87 20.67 27.96
N PRO A 331 -1.61 21.04 27.64
CA PRO A 331 -0.49 20.14 27.81
C PRO A 331 -0.29 19.70 29.25
N SER A 332 -0.24 18.40 29.48
CA SER A 332 0.05 17.81 30.81
C SER A 332 1.56 17.67 31.08
N ILE A 333 2.42 17.97 30.11
CA ILE A 333 3.89 17.80 30.17
C ILE A 333 4.56 18.67 31.25
N TYR A 334 3.94 19.77 31.66
CA TYR A 334 4.47 20.67 32.68
C TYR A 334 3.96 20.37 34.10
N LEU A 335 3.14 19.33 34.26
CA LEU A 335 2.65 18.90 35.55
C LEU A 335 3.77 18.25 36.37
N PRO A 336 3.72 18.32 37.70
CA PRO A 336 4.68 17.65 38.57
C PRO A 336 4.62 16.12 38.35
N ASP A 337 5.76 15.50 38.41
CA ASP A 337 5.87 14.05 38.29
C ASP A 337 5.28 13.31 39.52
N ARG A 338 5.17 11.98 39.41
CA ARG A 338 4.65 11.15 40.50
C ARG A 338 5.44 11.35 41.79
N SER A 339 6.74 11.54 41.74
CA SER A 339 7.61 11.68 42.91
C SER A 339 7.27 12.94 43.67
N ALA A 340 7.14 14.07 42.96
CA ALA A 340 6.77 15.34 43.56
C ALA A 340 5.36 15.33 44.19
N ILE A 341 4.39 14.72 43.50
CA ILE A 341 3.03 14.55 44.02
C ILE A 341 3.00 13.68 45.27
N MET A 342 3.72 12.55 45.26
CA MET A 342 3.79 11.68 46.45
C MET A 342 4.40 12.40 47.66
N GLN A 343 5.48 13.15 47.46
CA GLN A 343 6.12 13.94 48.53
C GLN A 343 5.16 15.00 49.08
N TRP A 344 4.40 15.67 48.21
CA TRP A 344 3.41 16.63 48.61
C TRP A 344 2.27 15.97 49.42
N LEU A 345 1.76 14.84 48.98
CA LEU A 345 0.72 14.06 49.65
C LEU A 345 1.19 13.58 51.04
N ASP A 346 2.41 13.04 51.12
CA ASP A 346 2.99 12.59 52.40
C ASP A 346 3.15 13.73 53.41
N THR A 347 3.38 14.95 52.92
CA THR A 347 3.51 16.13 53.78
C THR A 347 2.13 16.67 54.23
N ASN A 348 1.14 16.71 53.35
CA ASN A 348 -0.12 17.38 53.58
C ASN A 348 -1.28 16.45 53.99
N CYS A 349 -1.20 15.16 53.66
CA CYS A 349 -2.25 14.17 53.89
C CYS A 349 -1.88 13.14 54.98
N ALA A 350 -0.67 13.18 55.55
CA ALA A 350 -0.18 12.19 56.52
C ALA A 350 -1.10 11.95 57.72
N ASP A 351 -1.77 13.00 58.16
CA ASP A 351 -2.66 12.96 59.33
C ASP A 351 -4.13 12.70 58.98
N LEU A 352 -4.45 12.59 57.68
CA LEU A 352 -5.79 12.26 57.23
C LEU A 352 -6.14 10.79 57.51
N PRO A 353 -7.36 10.50 57.98
CA PRO A 353 -7.74 9.12 58.31
C PRO A 353 -7.60 8.18 57.11
N GLY A 354 -6.82 7.11 57.29
CA GLY A 354 -6.61 6.10 56.26
C GLY A 354 -5.49 6.38 55.29
N TYR A 355 -4.88 7.57 55.27
CA TYR A 355 -3.82 7.88 54.34
C TYR A 355 -2.59 6.99 54.55
N ARG A 356 -2.09 6.82 55.77
CA ARG A 356 -0.92 5.96 56.08
C ARG A 356 -1.18 4.49 55.83
N GLU A 357 -2.44 4.08 55.74
CA GLU A 357 -2.86 2.71 55.50
C GLU A 357 -3.36 2.49 54.04
N HIS A 358 -3.15 3.48 53.17
CA HIS A 358 -3.63 3.36 51.77
C HIS A 358 -3.03 2.15 51.06
N MET A 359 -3.86 1.51 50.23
CA MET A 359 -3.49 0.31 49.49
C MET A 359 -2.95 0.62 48.10
N GLY A 360 -3.09 1.89 47.64
CA GLY A 360 -2.57 2.31 46.36
C GLY A 360 -3.01 3.72 45.97
N ILE A 361 -2.19 4.35 45.17
CA ILE A 361 -2.44 5.68 44.57
C ILE A 361 -2.23 5.58 43.07
N ARG A 362 -3.24 6.01 42.28
CA ARG A 362 -3.13 6.21 40.85
C ARG A 362 -3.22 7.67 40.51
N LEU A 363 -2.44 8.10 39.55
CA LEU A 363 -2.45 9.46 39.02
C LEU A 363 -2.86 9.41 37.58
N HIS A 364 -3.87 10.20 37.21
CA HIS A 364 -4.32 10.39 35.86
C HIS A 364 -3.98 11.81 35.45
N TYR A 365 -3.11 11.96 34.44
CA TYR A 365 -2.72 13.25 33.90
C TYR A 365 -3.64 13.54 32.73
N PHE A 366 -4.48 14.57 32.86
CA PHE A 366 -5.53 14.86 31.90
C PHE A 366 -5.86 16.33 31.83
N ASN A 367 -5.83 16.92 30.64
CA ASN A 367 -6.17 18.30 30.33
C ASN A 367 -5.49 19.31 31.25
N GLY A 368 -4.18 19.19 31.43
CA GLY A 368 -3.36 20.09 32.28
C GLY A 368 -3.64 19.98 33.76
N LYS A 369 -4.28 18.93 34.22
CA LYS A 369 -4.61 18.62 35.61
C LYS A 369 -4.30 17.18 35.99
N ILE A 370 -4.23 16.91 37.27
CA ILE A 370 -4.07 15.58 37.83
C ILE A 370 -5.38 15.18 38.53
N LEU A 371 -5.90 14.01 38.13
CA LEU A 371 -6.93 13.33 38.92
C LEU A 371 -6.25 12.24 39.73
N LEU A 372 -6.65 12.10 40.99
CA LEU A 372 -6.03 11.20 41.95
C LEU A 372 -7.02 10.13 42.43
N ASP A 373 -6.68 8.86 42.24
CA ASP A 373 -7.38 7.73 42.84
C ASP A 373 -6.62 7.29 44.10
N LEU A 374 -7.27 7.28 45.23
CA LEU A 374 -6.72 6.81 46.51
C LEU A 374 -7.55 5.64 47.03
N THR A 375 -6.91 4.48 47.19
CA THR A 375 -7.57 3.30 47.77
C THR A 375 -7.28 3.19 49.26
N ILE A 376 -8.33 3.26 50.08
CA ILE A 376 -8.28 3.27 51.55
C ILE A 376 -8.92 1.97 52.10
N PRO A 377 -8.41 1.39 53.21
CA PRO A 377 -9.03 0.21 53.82
C PRO A 377 -10.48 0.45 54.28
N LYS A 378 -11.38 -0.47 53.97
CA LYS A 378 -12.82 -0.38 54.27
C LYS A 378 -13.14 -0.25 55.75
N LYS A 379 -12.21 -0.62 56.65
CA LYS A 379 -12.36 -0.47 58.11
C LYS A 379 -12.48 1.00 58.60
N ILE A 380 -12.11 1.97 57.79
CA ILE A 380 -12.23 3.39 58.09
C ILE A 380 -13.71 3.79 57.97
N LYS A 381 -14.28 4.38 59.05
CA LYS A 381 -15.68 4.76 59.14
C LYS A 381 -15.91 6.19 58.55
N HIS A 382 -17.19 6.51 58.25
CA HIS A 382 -17.65 7.83 57.77
C HIS A 382 -17.14 8.21 56.37
N HIS A 383 -17.35 7.32 55.39
CA HIS A 383 -16.86 7.45 54.02
C HIS A 383 -17.24 8.79 53.37
N ASP A 384 -18.50 9.27 53.52
CA ASP A 384 -18.95 10.53 52.89
C ASP A 384 -18.24 11.75 53.40
N LYS A 385 -17.97 11.80 54.71
CA LYS A 385 -17.21 12.91 55.35
C LYS A 385 -15.74 12.85 54.94
N LEU A 386 -15.22 11.66 54.72
CA LEU A 386 -13.84 11.46 54.36
C LEU A 386 -13.52 12.02 52.96
N GLN A 387 -14.39 11.78 51.99
CA GLN A 387 -14.26 12.36 50.65
C GLN A 387 -14.12 13.89 50.70
N HIS A 388 -15.02 14.54 51.44
CA HIS A 388 -14.98 16.01 51.59
C HIS A 388 -13.69 16.49 52.24
N THR A 389 -13.21 15.80 53.29
CA THR A 389 -11.97 16.16 53.99
C THR A 389 -10.75 16.03 53.07
N TYR A 390 -10.70 14.98 52.24
CA TYR A 390 -9.61 14.84 51.28
C TYR A 390 -9.71 15.87 50.16
N ASP A 391 -10.90 16.17 49.64
CA ASP A 391 -11.12 17.22 48.66
C ASP A 391 -10.64 18.59 49.16
N GLU A 392 -10.95 18.99 50.41
CA GLU A 392 -10.51 20.25 50.99
C GLU A 392 -8.99 20.39 51.10
N VAL A 393 -8.27 19.29 51.36
CA VAL A 393 -6.80 19.31 51.45
C VAL A 393 -6.16 19.25 50.09
N ILE A 394 -6.60 18.33 49.26
CA ILE A 394 -5.94 18.01 47.99
C ILE A 394 -6.16 19.11 46.94
N THR A 395 -7.32 19.75 46.91
CA THR A 395 -7.61 20.86 46.01
C THR A 395 -6.79 22.13 46.30
N LYS A 396 -6.09 22.20 47.45
CA LYS A 396 -5.10 23.26 47.72
C LYS A 396 -3.88 23.14 46.79
N HIS A 397 -3.61 21.97 46.22
CA HIS A 397 -2.57 21.82 45.24
C HIS A 397 -3.09 22.27 43.87
N THR A 398 -2.47 23.30 43.30
CA THR A 398 -2.95 23.94 42.04
C THR A 398 -3.11 23.02 40.85
N ASN A 399 -2.33 21.93 40.81
CA ASN A 399 -2.30 20.98 39.69
C ASN A 399 -3.25 19.78 39.86
N ILE A 400 -3.79 19.55 41.10
CA ILE A 400 -4.73 18.46 41.34
C ILE A 400 -6.15 18.97 41.25
N ALA A 401 -6.96 18.43 40.33
CA ALA A 401 -8.33 18.87 40.15
C ALA A 401 -9.30 18.14 41.06
N LYS A 402 -9.08 16.85 41.34
CA LYS A 402 -10.00 16.03 42.13
C LYS A 402 -9.31 14.79 42.69
N VAL A 403 -9.81 14.31 43.83
CA VAL A 403 -9.47 12.99 44.38
C VAL A 403 -10.70 12.11 44.40
N PHE A 404 -10.52 10.83 44.08
CA PHE A 404 -11.52 9.77 44.18
C PHE A 404 -11.07 8.79 45.27
N LEU A 405 -11.89 8.57 46.28
CA LEU A 405 -11.62 7.61 47.35
C LEU A 405 -12.31 6.28 47.03
N TYR A 406 -11.53 5.23 46.99
CA TYR A 406 -12.00 3.86 46.87
C TYR A 406 -11.80 3.10 48.17
N PHE A 407 -12.79 2.35 48.60
CA PHE A 407 -12.77 1.61 49.89
C PHE A 407 -12.72 0.11 49.60
N ARG A 408 -11.63 -0.54 49.97
CA ARG A 408 -11.39 -1.94 49.70
C ARG A 408 -11.12 -2.78 50.97
#